data_0d787cca25a244735570f9e32b6ec6e7
#
_entry.id   0d787cca25a244735570f9e32b6ec6e7
#
_cell.length_a   1.000
_cell.length_b   1.000
_cell.length_c   1.000
_cell.angle_alpha   90.00
_cell.angle_beta   90.00
_cell.angle_gamma   90.00
#
_symmetry.space_group_name_H-M   'P 1'
#
loop_
_entity.id
_entity.type
_entity.pdbx_description
1 polymer ?
#
loop_
_entity_poly.entity_id
_entity_poly.type
_entity_poly.pdbx_seq_one_letter_code
_entity_poly.pdbx_strand_id
1 'polypeptide(L)'
;MMKFIKFDETLEFLPIKTEGNKKYVVVREGVNAGFPSPAEDFLNDRISLDECYLSKPEATFINRVKGQSMYPEYHENDLLIVRSDYEVQHGDDVVVSINRSAYTLKRYDKIQSKLYAINPNYAHSVNITEEDEVILLGVVDALVRNRKRKK
;
A
#
# COMPACT_ATOMS: atom_id res chain seq x y z
N MET A 1 -2.46 1.22 24.36
CA MET A 1 -2.79 0.85 22.96
C MET A 1 -2.87 2.10 22.12
N MET A 2 -2.19 2.10 20.98
CA MET A 2 -2.19 3.23 20.08
C MET A 2 -3.59 3.45 19.50
N LYS A 3 -4.07 4.70 19.52
CA LYS A 3 -5.32 5.06 18.87
C LYS A 3 -5.04 5.73 17.55
N PHE A 4 -5.63 5.18 16.50
CA PHE A 4 -5.63 5.82 15.19
C PHE A 4 -6.89 6.67 15.05
N ILE A 5 -6.70 7.91 14.63
CA ILE A 5 -7.81 8.78 14.24
C ILE A 5 -8.06 8.51 12.76
N LYS A 6 -9.29 8.22 12.39
CA LYS A 6 -9.63 7.97 11.00
C LYS A 6 -9.44 9.22 10.15
N PHE A 7 -9.04 9.01 8.90
CA PHE A 7 -8.92 10.06 7.91
C PHE A 7 -10.25 10.81 7.76
N ASP A 8 -10.15 12.12 7.79
CA ASP A 8 -11.28 13.02 7.60
C ASP A 8 -11.26 13.57 6.16
N GLU A 9 -12.41 13.63 5.53
CA GLU A 9 -12.60 14.13 4.16
C GLU A 9 -12.16 15.60 3.97
N THR A 10 -11.86 16.31 5.05
CA THR A 10 -11.31 17.66 4.96
C THR A 10 -9.88 17.74 4.46
N LEU A 11 -9.17 16.60 4.41
CA LEU A 11 -7.82 16.52 3.84
C LEU A 11 -7.94 16.26 2.33
N GLU A 12 -7.27 17.11 1.56
CA GLU A 12 -7.31 17.00 0.10
C GLU A 12 -6.51 15.82 -0.40
N PHE A 13 -7.18 14.72 -0.65
CA PHE A 13 -6.63 13.60 -1.44
C PHE A 13 -7.42 13.48 -2.72
N LEU A 14 -6.70 13.25 -3.81
CA LEU A 14 -7.34 13.04 -5.09
C LEU A 14 -8.02 11.67 -5.09
N PRO A 15 -9.34 11.62 -5.23
CA PRO A 15 -10.02 10.34 -5.31
C PRO A 15 -9.64 9.60 -6.59
N ILE A 16 -9.76 8.27 -6.55
CA ILE A 16 -9.59 7.44 -7.72
C ILE A 16 -10.71 7.74 -8.72
N LYS A 17 -10.35 7.90 -9.99
CA LYS A 17 -11.35 8.03 -11.04
C LYS A 17 -12.16 6.74 -11.14
N THR A 18 -13.46 6.87 -11.05
CA THR A 18 -14.39 5.75 -11.20
C THR A 18 -15.07 5.72 -12.56
N GLU A 19 -14.77 6.70 -13.41
CA GLU A 19 -15.36 6.81 -14.73
C GLU A 19 -14.70 5.86 -15.73
N GLY A 20 -15.51 5.32 -16.61
CA GLY A 20 -15.06 4.45 -17.68
C GLY A 20 -15.21 2.97 -17.37
N ASN A 21 -14.94 2.15 -18.38
CA ASN A 21 -15.06 0.71 -18.29
C ASN A 21 -13.80 0.10 -17.67
N LYS A 22 -14.00 -0.91 -16.84
CA LYS A 22 -12.90 -1.69 -16.29
C LYS A 22 -12.18 -2.44 -17.39
N LYS A 23 -10.86 -2.50 -17.30
CA LYS A 23 -10.02 -3.24 -18.23
C LYS A 23 -9.81 -4.67 -17.74
N TYR A 24 -9.93 -5.61 -18.64
CA TYR A 24 -9.76 -7.03 -18.35
C TYR A 24 -8.61 -7.58 -19.19
N VAL A 25 -7.77 -8.38 -18.56
CA VAL A 25 -6.59 -8.97 -19.18
C VAL A 25 -6.59 -10.46 -18.92
N VAL A 26 -6.14 -11.24 -19.88
CA VAL A 26 -6.05 -12.70 -19.73
C VAL A 26 -4.96 -13.03 -18.71
N VAL A 27 -5.34 -13.84 -17.72
CA VAL A 27 -4.39 -14.39 -16.74
C VAL A 27 -3.76 -15.65 -17.31
N ARG A 28 -2.45 -15.73 -17.26
CA ARG A 28 -1.72 -16.94 -17.62
C ARG A 28 -1.09 -17.51 -16.36
N GLU A 29 -1.71 -18.57 -15.86
CA GLU A 29 -1.24 -19.27 -14.68
C GLU A 29 -0.15 -20.26 -15.03
N GLY A 30 0.58 -20.69 -14.02
CA GLY A 30 1.58 -21.73 -14.14
C GLY A 30 2.88 -21.31 -14.81
N VAL A 31 3.20 -20.01 -14.80
CA VAL A 31 4.46 -19.52 -15.35
C VAL A 31 5.60 -19.97 -14.48
N ASN A 32 6.35 -20.98 -14.95
CA ASN A 32 7.63 -21.35 -14.39
C ASN A 32 8.73 -20.52 -15.02
N ALA A 33 9.54 -19.87 -14.20
CA ALA A 33 10.69 -19.14 -14.70
C ALA A 33 11.68 -20.12 -15.34
N GLY A 34 11.71 -20.21 -16.65
CA GLY A 34 12.62 -21.06 -17.41
C GLY A 34 11.97 -22.05 -18.37
N PHE A 35 10.73 -22.45 -18.14
CA PHE A 35 10.04 -23.41 -19.01
C PHE A 35 8.60 -22.99 -19.27
N PRO A 36 8.36 -22.21 -20.33
CA PRO A 36 6.99 -21.90 -20.70
C PRO A 36 6.27 -23.16 -21.16
N SER A 37 5.07 -23.38 -20.66
CA SER A 37 4.22 -24.49 -21.10
C SER A 37 3.14 -23.93 -22.05
N PRO A 38 3.26 -24.16 -23.35
CA PRO A 38 2.30 -23.61 -24.29
C PRO A 38 0.90 -24.24 -24.22
N ALA A 39 0.79 -25.39 -23.58
CA ALA A 39 -0.47 -26.13 -23.51
C ALA A 39 -1.50 -25.52 -22.54
N GLU A 40 -1.06 -24.64 -21.64
CA GLU A 40 -1.91 -24.05 -20.63
C GLU A 40 -2.56 -22.72 -21.06
N ASP A 41 -2.20 -22.21 -22.22
CA ASP A 41 -2.67 -20.91 -22.73
C ASP A 41 -4.17 -20.85 -23.04
N PHE A 42 -4.85 -22.02 -23.08
CA PHE A 42 -6.24 -22.09 -23.48
C PHE A 42 -7.25 -22.04 -22.34
N LEU A 43 -6.78 -22.10 -21.09
CA LEU A 43 -7.64 -22.22 -19.91
C LEU A 43 -7.64 -20.96 -19.05
N ASN A 44 -7.24 -19.84 -19.60
CA ASN A 44 -7.02 -18.63 -18.80
C ASN A 44 -8.28 -17.78 -18.69
N ASP A 45 -8.64 -17.47 -17.47
CA ASP A 45 -9.65 -16.49 -17.16
C ASP A 45 -9.13 -15.07 -17.40
N ARG A 46 -10.05 -14.14 -17.50
CA ARG A 46 -9.70 -12.73 -17.58
C ARG A 46 -9.79 -12.10 -16.20
N ILE A 47 -8.85 -11.22 -15.91
CA ILE A 47 -8.79 -10.49 -14.65
C ILE A 47 -8.80 -8.98 -14.93
N SER A 48 -9.45 -8.25 -14.05
CA SER A 48 -9.35 -6.80 -14.00
C SER A 48 -8.59 -6.39 -12.75
N LEU A 49 -7.50 -5.66 -12.91
CA LEU A 49 -6.78 -5.09 -11.77
C LEU A 49 -7.64 -4.07 -11.04
N ASP A 50 -8.53 -3.39 -11.76
CA ASP A 50 -9.49 -2.48 -11.15
C ASP A 50 -10.40 -3.22 -10.18
N GLU A 51 -10.90 -4.40 -10.56
CA GLU A 51 -11.72 -5.21 -9.67
C GLU A 51 -10.94 -5.78 -8.50
N CYS A 52 -9.69 -6.18 -8.74
CA CYS A 52 -8.87 -6.79 -7.69
C CYS A 52 -8.48 -5.79 -6.61
N TYR A 53 -8.11 -4.57 -7.01
CA TYR A 53 -7.47 -3.62 -6.11
C TYR A 53 -8.21 -2.31 -5.95
N LEU A 54 -9.13 -1.97 -6.85
CA LEU A 54 -9.86 -0.71 -6.84
C LEU A 54 -11.37 -0.91 -6.74
N SER A 55 -11.81 -2.04 -6.19
CA SER A 55 -13.23 -2.39 -6.09
C SER A 55 -14.01 -1.49 -5.13
N LYS A 56 -13.33 -0.84 -4.21
CA LYS A 56 -13.91 0.12 -3.28
C LYS A 56 -13.22 1.46 -3.41
N PRO A 57 -13.49 2.20 -4.50
CA PRO A 57 -12.80 3.47 -4.75
C PRO A 57 -13.01 4.51 -3.65
N GLU A 58 -14.14 4.47 -2.96
CA GLU A 58 -14.43 5.37 -1.82
C GLU A 58 -13.52 5.14 -0.61
N ALA A 59 -12.91 3.95 -0.52
CA ALA A 59 -12.04 3.56 0.60
C ALA A 59 -10.59 3.30 0.14
N THR A 60 -10.25 3.70 -1.07
CA THR A 60 -8.94 3.39 -1.67
C THR A 60 -8.22 4.68 -2.05
N PHE A 61 -6.95 4.75 -1.64
CA PHE A 61 -6.05 5.85 -2.00
C PHE A 61 -4.82 5.30 -2.69
N ILE A 62 -4.25 6.10 -3.59
CA ILE A 62 -2.99 5.77 -4.24
C ILE A 62 -1.96 6.81 -3.79
N ASN A 63 -0.87 6.31 -3.21
CA ASN A 63 0.25 7.13 -2.75
C ASN A 63 1.53 6.69 -3.44
N ARG A 64 2.41 7.64 -3.70
CA ARG A 64 3.74 7.37 -4.23
C ARG A 64 4.74 7.38 -3.09
N VAL A 65 5.60 6.36 -3.04
CA VAL A 65 6.65 6.28 -2.03
C VAL A 65 7.73 7.31 -2.36
N LYS A 66 8.09 8.09 -1.35
CA LYS A 66 9.24 9.00 -1.36
C LYS A 66 10.18 8.61 -0.24
N GLY A 67 11.49 8.67 -0.52
CA GLY A 67 12.49 8.28 0.47
C GLY A 67 12.71 6.79 0.56
N GLN A 68 13.57 6.38 1.48
CA GLN A 68 14.08 5.02 1.59
C GLN A 68 13.86 4.39 2.96
N SER A 69 13.04 4.98 3.81
CA SER A 69 12.85 4.49 5.18
C SER A 69 12.26 3.08 5.26
N MET A 70 11.60 2.64 4.20
CA MET A 70 10.99 1.31 4.12
C MET A 70 11.69 0.40 3.11
N TYR A 71 12.87 0.79 2.64
CA TYR A 71 13.70 -0.06 1.80
C TYR A 71 14.22 -1.25 2.62
N PRO A 72 14.35 -2.47 2.09
CA PRO A 72 14.19 -2.83 0.67
C PRO A 72 12.78 -3.27 0.25
N GLU A 73 11.82 -3.36 1.16
CA GLU A 73 10.47 -3.81 0.80
C GLU A 73 9.73 -2.80 -0.07
N TYR A 74 9.98 -1.52 0.16
CA TYR A 74 9.41 -0.42 -0.62
C TYR A 74 10.54 0.40 -1.23
N HIS A 75 10.38 0.75 -2.50
CA HIS A 75 11.34 1.58 -3.23
C HIS A 75 10.72 2.93 -3.58
N GLU A 76 11.57 3.94 -3.74
CA GLU A 76 11.09 5.23 -4.24
C GLU A 76 10.33 5.04 -5.54
N ASN A 77 9.27 5.81 -5.70
CA ASN A 77 8.35 5.80 -6.84
C ASN A 77 7.40 4.59 -6.91
N ASP A 78 7.45 3.66 -5.98
CA ASP A 78 6.41 2.65 -5.87
C ASP A 78 5.05 3.33 -5.68
N LEU A 79 4.02 2.80 -6.34
CA LEU A 79 2.65 3.21 -6.09
C LEU A 79 2.03 2.28 -5.07
N LEU A 80 1.54 2.85 -4.00
CA LEU A 80 0.85 2.11 -2.95
C LEU A 80 -0.64 2.17 -3.17
N ILE A 81 -1.29 1.04 -3.08
CA ILE A 81 -2.74 0.94 -3.01
C ILE A 81 -3.10 0.80 -1.55
N VAL A 82 -3.76 1.82 -1.00
CA VAL A 82 -4.00 1.98 0.43
C VAL A 82 -5.50 1.90 0.70
N ARG A 83 -5.89 1.08 1.66
CA ARG A 83 -7.29 0.86 2.03
C ARG A 83 -7.58 1.50 3.38
N SER A 84 -8.51 2.42 3.39
CA SER A 84 -8.94 3.10 4.62
C SER A 84 -9.98 2.32 5.42
N ASP A 85 -10.59 1.32 4.82
CA ASP A 85 -11.61 0.47 5.45
C ASP A 85 -11.03 -0.75 6.18
N TYR A 86 -9.74 -1.02 6.04
CA TYR A 86 -9.10 -2.12 6.74
C TYR A 86 -8.84 -1.75 8.19
N GLU A 87 -9.13 -2.69 9.09
CA GLU A 87 -8.70 -2.60 10.47
C GLU A 87 -7.21 -2.89 10.56
N VAL A 88 -6.48 -2.02 11.27
CA VAL A 88 -5.02 -2.16 11.40
C VAL A 88 -4.69 -3.34 12.30
N GLN A 89 -3.82 -4.21 11.82
CA GLN A 89 -3.34 -5.37 12.55
C GLN A 89 -1.84 -5.29 12.77
N HIS A 90 -1.35 -6.08 13.72
CA HIS A 90 0.08 -6.18 13.97
C HIS A 90 0.84 -6.59 12.70
N GLY A 91 1.90 -5.88 12.40
CA GLY A 91 2.73 -6.14 11.22
C GLY A 91 2.27 -5.44 9.95
N ASP A 92 1.14 -4.78 9.98
CA ASP A 92 0.66 -4.03 8.82
C ASP A 92 1.55 -2.83 8.52
N ASP A 93 1.69 -2.54 7.24
CA ASP A 93 2.29 -1.29 6.78
C ASP A 93 1.19 -0.26 6.60
N VAL A 94 1.36 0.87 7.22
CA VAL A 94 0.32 1.91 7.32
C VAL A 94 0.83 3.24 6.83
N VAL A 95 -0.06 3.99 6.23
CA VAL A 95 0.18 5.38 5.84
C VAL A 95 -0.47 6.27 6.89
N VAL A 96 0.36 7.01 7.60
CA VAL A 96 -0.05 7.79 8.78
C VAL A 96 0.53 9.19 8.76
N SER A 97 -0.17 10.09 9.44
CA SER A 97 0.35 11.40 9.83
C SER A 97 0.46 11.44 11.35
N ILE A 98 1.63 11.75 11.86
CA ILE A 98 1.91 11.81 13.29
C ILE A 98 2.00 13.28 13.69
N ASN A 99 1.14 13.70 14.63
CA ASN A 99 1.08 15.07 15.13
C ASN A 99 0.99 16.11 14.00
N ARG A 100 0.13 15.81 13.01
CA ARG A 100 -0.14 16.65 11.84
C ARG A 100 1.06 16.90 10.92
N SER A 101 2.06 16.01 10.98
CA SER A 101 3.16 16.00 10.03
C SER A 101 2.69 15.49 8.65
N ALA A 102 3.58 15.53 7.66
CA ALA A 102 3.32 14.91 6.38
C ALA A 102 3.05 13.40 6.54
N TYR A 103 2.23 12.84 5.66
CA TYR A 103 1.98 11.40 5.68
C TYR A 103 3.25 10.61 5.39
N THR A 104 3.43 9.54 6.13
CA THR A 104 4.59 8.67 6.05
C THR A 104 4.15 7.20 6.09
N LEU A 105 4.98 6.33 5.51
CA LEU A 105 4.78 4.88 5.52
C LEU A 105 5.61 4.28 6.65
N LYS A 106 4.97 3.53 7.52
CA LYS A 106 5.60 2.87 8.67
C LYS A 106 5.00 1.50 8.88
N ARG A 107 5.74 0.61 9.53
CA ARG A 107 5.22 -0.68 9.98
C ARG A 107 4.71 -0.56 11.41
N TYR A 108 3.56 -1.18 11.65
CA TYR A 108 2.90 -1.12 12.96
C TYR A 108 3.24 -2.34 13.81
N ASP A 109 3.78 -2.06 15.00
CA ASP A 109 3.97 -3.06 16.05
C ASP A 109 2.93 -2.82 17.13
N LYS A 110 1.91 -3.67 17.16
CA LYS A 110 0.83 -3.57 18.13
C LYS A 110 1.31 -3.94 19.54
N ILE A 111 2.27 -4.85 19.64
CA ILE A 111 2.76 -5.36 20.92
C ILE A 111 3.51 -4.28 21.68
N GLN A 112 4.36 -3.53 20.98
CA GLN A 112 5.14 -2.44 21.55
C GLN A 112 4.53 -1.07 21.36
N SER A 113 3.35 -1.00 20.75
CA SER A 113 2.66 0.29 20.43
C SER A 113 3.59 1.29 19.74
N LYS A 114 4.24 0.85 18.66
CA LYS A 114 5.16 1.71 17.93
C LYS A 114 4.95 1.61 16.42
N LEU A 115 5.36 2.67 15.74
CA LEU A 115 5.50 2.72 14.30
C LEU A 115 6.98 2.79 13.98
N TYR A 116 7.46 1.97 13.06
CA TYR A 116 8.88 1.92 12.77
C TYR A 116 9.19 1.83 11.28
N ALA A 117 10.38 2.32 10.93
CA ALA A 117 10.95 2.14 9.60
C ALA A 117 11.65 0.79 9.53
N ILE A 118 11.52 0.09 8.40
CA ILE A 118 12.16 -1.22 8.23
C ILE A 118 13.61 -1.11 7.77
N ASN A 119 14.01 0.01 7.18
CA ASN A 119 15.39 0.24 6.77
C ASN A 119 16.27 0.49 8.00
N PRO A 120 17.26 -0.37 8.27
CA PRO A 120 18.08 -0.21 9.47
C PRO A 120 18.92 1.07 9.50
N ASN A 121 19.15 1.72 8.36
CA ASN A 121 19.82 3.01 8.30
C ASN A 121 18.94 4.18 8.76
N TYR A 122 17.64 3.95 8.89
CA TYR A 122 16.67 4.90 9.41
C TYR A 122 16.20 4.43 10.77
N ALA A 123 17.00 4.64 11.78
CA ALA A 123 16.79 4.10 13.13
C ALA A 123 15.62 4.77 13.89
N HIS A 124 14.69 5.39 13.19
CA HIS A 124 13.58 6.06 13.83
C HIS A 124 12.39 5.13 14.01
N SER A 125 12.39 4.41 15.12
CA SER A 125 11.13 3.91 15.68
C SER A 125 10.49 5.08 16.41
N VAL A 126 9.29 5.42 16.04
CA VAL A 126 8.51 6.40 16.76
C VAL A 126 7.69 5.67 17.80
N ASN A 127 8.08 5.78 19.06
CA ASN A 127 7.26 5.31 20.16
C ASN A 127 6.08 6.26 20.31
N ILE A 128 4.90 5.76 20.05
CA ILE A 128 3.69 6.55 20.12
C ILE A 128 3.16 6.49 21.55
N THR A 129 2.98 7.67 22.14
CA THR A 129 2.35 7.83 23.45
C THR A 129 0.88 8.21 23.27
N GLU A 130 0.12 8.16 24.38
CA GLU A 130 -1.29 8.57 24.35
C GLU A 130 -1.48 10.05 24.00
N GLU A 131 -0.43 10.86 24.14
CA GLU A 131 -0.47 12.28 23.80
C GLU A 131 -0.29 12.53 22.30
N ASP A 132 0.18 11.53 21.57
CA ASP A 132 0.43 11.67 20.14
C ASP A 132 -0.87 11.49 19.35
N GLU A 133 -1.08 12.37 18.39
CA GLU A 133 -2.19 12.28 17.44
C GLU A 133 -1.71 11.56 16.18
N VAL A 134 -2.23 10.37 15.94
CA VAL A 134 -1.89 9.57 14.75
C VAL A 134 -3.11 9.47 13.84
N ILE A 135 -3.05 10.13 12.72
CA ILE A 135 -4.11 10.06 11.70
C ILE A 135 -3.76 8.94 10.73
N LEU A 136 -4.64 7.96 10.66
CA LEU A 136 -4.49 6.83 9.74
C LEU A 136 -5.15 7.14 8.40
N LEU A 137 -4.37 7.17 7.33
CA LEU A 137 -4.93 7.17 5.98
C LEU A 137 -5.43 5.77 5.63
N GLY A 138 -4.64 4.76 5.88
CA GLY A 138 -5.04 3.38 5.67
C GLY A 138 -3.89 2.40 5.72
N VAL A 139 -4.23 1.16 5.40
CA VAL A 139 -3.31 0.02 5.36
C VAL A 139 -2.91 -0.25 3.92
N VAL A 140 -1.64 -0.51 3.69
CA VAL A 140 -1.16 -0.87 2.35
C VAL A 140 -1.69 -2.25 1.97
N ASP A 141 -2.46 -2.29 0.90
CA ASP A 141 -3.04 -3.53 0.36
C ASP A 141 -2.16 -4.13 -0.73
N ALA A 142 -1.57 -3.29 -1.56
CA ALA A 142 -0.72 -3.72 -2.66
C ALA A 142 0.22 -2.59 -3.07
N LEU A 143 1.21 -2.93 -3.86
CA LEU A 143 2.08 -1.94 -4.49
C LEU A 143 2.28 -2.26 -5.98
N VAL A 144 2.52 -1.21 -6.75
CA VAL A 144 2.88 -1.34 -8.17
C VAL A 144 4.25 -0.73 -8.36
N ARG A 145 5.16 -1.51 -8.92
CA ARG A 145 6.53 -1.08 -9.22
C ARG A 145 6.86 -1.30 -10.66
N ASN A 146 7.31 -0.26 -11.33
CA ASN A 146 7.77 -0.38 -12.70
C ASN A 146 9.16 -1.00 -12.74
N ARG A 147 9.35 -1.93 -13.67
CA ARG A 147 10.67 -2.49 -13.95
C ARG A 147 11.37 -1.60 -14.98
N LYS A 148 12.62 -1.24 -14.71
CA LYS A 148 13.42 -0.52 -15.70
C LYS A 148 13.79 -1.46 -16.84
N ARG A 149 13.51 -1.05 -18.08
CA ARG A 149 13.99 -1.77 -19.24
C ARG A 149 15.49 -1.51 -19.41
N LYS A 150 16.23 -2.56 -19.65
CA LYS A 150 17.61 -2.41 -20.10
C LYS A 150 17.63 -1.90 -21.53
N LYS A 151 18.36 -0.84 -21.74
CA LYS A 151 18.59 -0.32 -23.08
C LYS A 151 19.75 -1.08 -23.73
#